data_3ac534519210399c0c470e094f9e84fc
#
_entry.id   3ac534519210399c0c470e094f9e84fc
#
_cell.length_a   1.000
_cell.length_b   1.000
_cell.length_c   1.000
_cell.angle_alpha   90.00
_cell.angle_beta   90.00
_cell.angle_gamma   90.00
#
_symmetry.space_group_name_H-M   'P 1'
#
loop_
_entity.id
_entity.type
_entity.pdbx_description
1 polymer ?
#
loop_
_entity_poly.entity_id
_entity_poly.type
_entity_poly.pdbx_seq_one_letter_code
_entity_poly.pdbx_strand_id
1 'polypeptide(L)'
;MSAIWTIAKREIVSFFLSPFAYVVLTAWVLWQGAMFAIFCFFVAGAPVGSASDADPLQMLFGQTTLFFIPLLVFVPVLTMRLLAEETRQGTLETLLTAPVTSTGVVLGKYVAAMVFWGALWLPTLMYAWLTSRFGDVDLGRLGATFVGILGVGAYYMSLGVLMSAIAKSQISAAVLTFMCLGSLFAVGILQFMQLDDATLQLVRYVSVWQHMQSFSSGVVDSRYLVYDLSLAALGVFLAVQVLEIRRVEA
;
A
#
# COMPACT_ATOMS: atom_id res chain seq x y z
N MET A 1 -0.85 -28.49 -6.62
CA MET A 1 -0.76 -27.00 -6.52
C MET A 1 -1.12 -26.62 -5.10
N SER A 2 -0.39 -25.74 -4.47
CA SER A 2 -0.71 -25.35 -3.08
C SER A 2 -2.08 -24.66 -3.01
N ALA A 3 -2.85 -24.94 -1.98
CA ALA A 3 -4.18 -24.33 -1.74
C ALA A 3 -4.10 -22.79 -1.79
N ILE A 4 -2.99 -22.23 -1.29
CA ILE A 4 -2.69 -20.79 -1.32
C ILE A 4 -2.77 -20.24 -2.76
N TRP A 5 -2.10 -20.90 -3.72
CA TRP A 5 -2.08 -20.43 -5.10
C TRP A 5 -3.45 -20.52 -5.78
N THR A 6 -4.21 -21.57 -5.48
CA THR A 6 -5.57 -21.72 -6.03
C THR A 6 -6.49 -20.61 -5.52
N ILE A 7 -6.41 -20.29 -4.23
CA ILE A 7 -7.19 -19.19 -3.63
C ILE A 7 -6.73 -17.84 -4.19
N ALA A 8 -5.42 -17.59 -4.22
CA ALA A 8 -4.86 -16.35 -4.76
C ALA A 8 -5.30 -16.12 -6.21
N LYS A 9 -5.18 -17.14 -7.07
CA LYS A 9 -5.60 -17.07 -8.47
C LYS A 9 -7.09 -16.73 -8.60
N ARG A 10 -7.94 -17.38 -7.83
CA ARG A 10 -9.40 -17.11 -7.83
C ARG A 10 -9.67 -15.66 -7.41
N GLU A 11 -9.03 -15.18 -6.37
CA GLU A 11 -9.20 -13.81 -5.89
C GLU A 11 -8.67 -12.77 -6.89
N ILE A 12 -7.50 -13.00 -7.49
CA ILE A 12 -6.95 -12.12 -8.52
C ILE A 12 -7.93 -12.02 -9.70
N VAL A 13 -8.41 -13.15 -10.20
CA VAL A 13 -9.38 -13.17 -11.30
C VAL A 13 -10.67 -12.44 -10.89
N SER A 14 -11.16 -12.66 -9.67
CA SER A 14 -12.35 -11.98 -9.14
C SER A 14 -12.16 -10.46 -9.06
N PHE A 15 -10.98 -9.99 -8.66
CA PHE A 15 -10.65 -8.56 -8.66
C PHE A 15 -10.73 -7.98 -10.08
N PHE A 16 -10.02 -8.56 -11.04
CA PHE A 16 -9.93 -8.03 -12.40
C PHE A 16 -11.19 -8.25 -13.25
N LEU A 17 -12.07 -9.17 -12.88
CA LEU A 17 -13.40 -9.31 -13.51
C LEU A 17 -14.45 -8.37 -12.90
N SER A 18 -14.17 -7.78 -11.74
CA SER A 18 -15.10 -6.86 -11.08
C SER A 18 -15.05 -5.47 -11.73
N PRO A 19 -16.20 -4.87 -12.10
CA PRO A 19 -16.24 -3.47 -12.55
C PRO A 19 -15.63 -2.49 -11.53
N PHE A 20 -15.73 -2.84 -10.25
CA PHE A 20 -15.19 -2.05 -9.15
C PHE A 20 -13.65 -1.87 -9.26
N ALA A 21 -12.91 -2.90 -9.66
CA ALA A 21 -11.47 -2.80 -9.83
C ALA A 21 -11.08 -1.74 -10.87
N TYR A 22 -11.83 -1.68 -11.98
CA TYR A 22 -11.58 -0.68 -13.03
C TYR A 22 -11.89 0.75 -12.56
N VAL A 23 -12.94 0.93 -11.74
CA VAL A 23 -13.23 2.23 -11.12
C VAL A 23 -12.08 2.68 -10.23
N VAL A 24 -11.56 1.77 -9.39
CA VAL A 24 -10.42 2.06 -8.50
C VAL A 24 -9.14 2.35 -9.30
N LEU A 25 -8.84 1.54 -10.31
CA LEU A 25 -7.68 1.76 -11.19
C LEU A 25 -7.77 3.10 -11.93
N THR A 26 -8.95 3.41 -12.50
CA THR A 26 -9.17 4.69 -13.20
C THR A 26 -9.01 5.87 -12.25
N ALA A 27 -9.61 5.81 -11.06
CA ALA A 27 -9.49 6.87 -10.06
C ALA A 27 -8.03 7.06 -9.62
N TRP A 28 -7.29 5.96 -9.45
CA TRP A 28 -5.87 6.00 -9.12
C TRP A 28 -5.03 6.63 -10.25
N VAL A 29 -5.24 6.21 -11.48
CA VAL A 29 -4.52 6.76 -12.65
C VAL A 29 -4.81 8.24 -12.83
N LEU A 30 -6.06 8.66 -12.66
CA LEU A 30 -6.45 10.08 -12.72
C LEU A 30 -5.77 10.89 -11.61
N TRP A 31 -5.74 10.37 -10.38
CA TRP A 31 -5.04 11.00 -9.28
C TRP A 31 -3.54 11.15 -9.56
N GLN A 32 -2.89 10.06 -9.96
CA GLN A 32 -1.47 10.08 -10.28
C GLN A 32 -1.15 10.99 -11.46
N GLY A 33 -2.02 11.01 -12.49
CA GLY A 33 -1.90 11.91 -13.62
C GLY A 33 -2.04 13.39 -13.22
N ALA A 34 -2.97 13.71 -12.32
CA ALA A 34 -3.11 15.06 -11.78
C ALA A 34 -1.85 15.47 -10.99
N MET A 35 -1.30 14.58 -10.17
CA MET A 35 -0.06 14.85 -9.43
C MET A 35 1.13 15.06 -10.37
N PHE A 36 1.23 14.24 -11.42
CA PHE A 36 2.25 14.41 -12.46
C PHE A 36 2.08 15.74 -13.23
N ALA A 37 0.86 16.13 -13.57
CA ALA A 37 0.58 17.41 -14.23
C ALA A 37 0.96 18.61 -13.34
N ILE A 38 0.65 18.55 -12.05
CA ILE A 38 1.05 19.57 -11.07
C ILE A 38 2.58 19.64 -11.00
N PHE A 39 3.26 18.50 -10.95
CA PHE A 39 4.73 18.44 -10.99
C PHE A 39 5.29 19.12 -12.23
N CYS A 40 4.78 18.79 -13.42
CA CYS A 40 5.22 19.41 -14.68
C CYS A 40 4.99 20.94 -14.68
N PHE A 41 3.87 21.39 -14.09
CA PHE A 41 3.57 22.82 -13.98
C PHE A 41 4.60 23.54 -13.08
N PHE A 42 4.97 22.95 -11.94
CA PHE A 42 5.99 23.51 -11.05
C PHE A 42 7.36 23.57 -11.72
N VAL A 43 7.76 22.51 -12.41
CA VAL A 43 9.05 22.44 -13.12
C VAL A 43 9.09 23.46 -14.26
N ALA A 44 8.01 23.62 -15.03
CA ALA A 44 7.93 24.58 -16.13
C ALA A 44 7.95 26.04 -15.65
N GLY A 45 7.46 26.33 -14.45
CA GLY A 45 7.48 27.65 -13.83
C GLY A 45 8.74 27.99 -13.05
N ALA A 46 9.65 27.03 -12.86
CA ALA A 46 10.89 27.24 -12.12
C ALA A 46 11.90 28.06 -12.95
N PRO A 47 12.70 28.95 -12.32
CA PRO A 47 13.75 29.68 -13.02
C PRO A 47 14.74 28.71 -13.69
N VAL A 48 15.21 29.11 -14.89
CA VAL A 48 16.19 28.32 -15.65
C VAL A 48 17.45 28.12 -14.79
N GLY A 49 17.78 26.84 -14.52
CA GLY A 49 18.91 26.44 -13.67
C GLY A 49 18.53 25.91 -12.29
N SER A 50 17.37 26.28 -11.72
CA SER A 50 16.91 25.76 -10.42
C SER A 50 16.15 24.42 -10.54
N ALA A 51 15.56 24.15 -11.70
CA ALA A 51 14.86 22.91 -11.97
C ALA A 51 15.79 21.74 -12.36
N SER A 52 17.05 22.04 -12.76
CA SER A 52 18.04 21.04 -13.15
C SER A 52 18.49 20.15 -12.00
N ASP A 53 18.38 20.62 -10.75
CA ASP A 53 18.80 19.88 -9.56
C ASP A 53 17.63 19.14 -8.88
N ALA A 54 16.40 19.37 -9.31
CA ALA A 54 15.23 18.70 -8.77
C ALA A 54 15.05 17.33 -9.43
N ASP A 55 15.32 16.27 -8.68
CA ASP A 55 15.06 14.90 -9.13
C ASP A 55 13.56 14.64 -9.24
N PRO A 56 13.03 14.36 -10.46
CA PRO A 56 11.61 14.12 -10.68
C PRO A 56 11.03 13.01 -9.80
N LEU A 57 11.79 11.93 -9.60
CA LEU A 57 11.36 10.78 -8.80
C LEU A 57 11.25 11.13 -7.32
N GLN A 58 12.21 11.88 -6.80
CA GLN A 58 12.23 12.32 -5.41
C GLN A 58 11.07 13.29 -5.14
N MET A 59 10.77 14.16 -6.08
CA MET A 59 9.69 15.12 -5.95
C MET A 59 8.31 14.46 -6.03
N LEU A 60 8.14 13.48 -6.94
CA LEU A 60 6.88 12.76 -7.12
C LEU A 60 6.60 11.77 -5.98
N PHE A 61 7.61 11.06 -5.48
CA PHE A 61 7.41 9.93 -4.59
C PHE A 61 7.93 10.17 -3.16
N GLY A 62 8.88 11.08 -2.96
CA GLY A 62 9.55 11.26 -1.67
C GLY A 62 9.17 12.52 -0.91
N GLN A 63 8.71 13.57 -1.58
CA GLN A 63 8.53 14.88 -0.94
C GLN A 63 7.08 15.34 -0.81
N THR A 64 6.12 14.64 -1.40
CA THR A 64 4.76 15.13 -1.48
C THR A 64 3.81 14.39 -0.54
N THR A 65 3.32 15.07 0.50
CA THR A 65 2.24 14.56 1.38
C THR A 65 1.03 14.12 0.59
N LEU A 66 0.75 14.82 -0.51
CA LEU A 66 -0.37 14.54 -1.40
C LEU A 66 -0.31 13.14 -2.04
N PHE A 67 0.89 12.53 -2.06
CA PHE A 67 1.07 11.18 -2.52
C PHE A 67 0.50 10.13 -1.54
N PHE A 68 0.63 10.36 -0.23
CA PHE A 68 0.23 9.41 0.80
C PHE A 68 -1.24 9.52 1.20
N ILE A 69 -1.83 10.71 1.10
CA ILE A 69 -3.24 10.94 1.47
C ILE A 69 -4.20 10.00 0.73
N PRO A 70 -4.10 9.82 -0.61
CA PRO A 70 -5.00 8.91 -1.29
C PRO A 70 -4.85 7.45 -0.84
N LEU A 71 -3.66 7.03 -0.41
CA LEU A 71 -3.46 5.67 0.09
C LEU A 71 -4.33 5.36 1.30
N LEU A 72 -4.64 6.37 2.13
CA LEU A 72 -5.56 6.23 3.25
C LEU A 72 -6.99 5.89 2.82
N VAL A 73 -7.34 6.17 1.57
CA VAL A 73 -8.66 5.84 0.99
C VAL A 73 -8.58 4.58 0.13
N PHE A 74 -7.58 4.49 -0.74
CA PHE A 74 -7.49 3.38 -1.69
C PHE A 74 -7.19 2.04 -1.00
N VAL A 75 -6.33 2.01 0.02
CA VAL A 75 -6.03 0.76 0.74
C VAL A 75 -7.26 0.21 1.46
N PRO A 76 -8.01 0.98 2.28
CA PRO A 76 -9.27 0.52 2.85
C PRO A 76 -10.27 0.01 1.81
N VAL A 77 -10.43 0.73 0.72
CA VAL A 77 -11.35 0.37 -0.37
C VAL A 77 -10.97 -0.96 -1.03
N LEU A 78 -9.67 -1.24 -1.19
CA LEU A 78 -9.18 -2.49 -1.76
C LEU A 78 -9.33 -3.67 -0.80
N THR A 79 -9.05 -3.44 0.47
CA THR A 79 -8.96 -4.53 1.45
C THR A 79 -10.28 -4.86 2.15
N MET A 80 -11.24 -3.91 2.19
CA MET A 80 -12.51 -4.07 2.88
C MET A 80 -13.31 -5.30 2.45
N ARG A 81 -13.13 -5.75 1.20
CA ARG A 81 -13.91 -6.86 0.62
C ARG A 81 -13.29 -8.24 0.87
N LEU A 82 -12.02 -8.30 1.27
CA LEU A 82 -11.24 -9.54 1.26
C LEU A 82 -11.80 -10.63 2.19
N LEU A 83 -12.16 -10.28 3.40
CA LEU A 83 -12.71 -11.21 4.40
C LEU A 83 -14.06 -10.74 4.94
N ALA A 84 -14.26 -9.42 5.11
CA ALA A 84 -15.50 -8.88 5.66
C ALA A 84 -16.73 -9.13 4.76
N GLU A 85 -16.55 -9.26 3.45
CA GLU A 85 -17.64 -9.63 2.55
C GLU A 85 -18.10 -11.08 2.78
N GLU A 86 -17.17 -12.01 2.94
CA GLU A 86 -17.49 -13.42 3.23
C GLU A 86 -18.17 -13.55 4.61
N THR A 87 -17.71 -12.76 5.58
CA THR A 87 -18.37 -12.68 6.90
C THR A 87 -19.81 -12.17 6.77
N ARG A 88 -20.02 -11.11 5.99
CA ARG A 88 -21.35 -10.51 5.78
C ARG A 88 -22.32 -11.45 5.06
N GLN A 89 -21.82 -12.21 4.11
CA GLN A 89 -22.61 -13.17 3.32
C GLN A 89 -22.83 -14.52 4.02
N GLY A 90 -22.21 -14.75 5.18
CA GLY A 90 -22.25 -16.04 5.88
C GLY A 90 -21.46 -17.15 5.17
N THR A 91 -20.72 -16.82 4.10
CA THR A 91 -19.93 -17.80 3.34
C THR A 91 -18.57 -18.12 4.01
N LEU A 92 -18.18 -17.33 5.01
CA LEU A 92 -16.96 -17.57 5.77
C LEU A 92 -17.00 -18.93 6.50
N GLU A 93 -18.14 -19.31 7.10
CA GLU A 93 -18.31 -20.57 7.77
C GLU A 93 -18.13 -21.76 6.80
N THR A 94 -18.70 -21.65 5.61
CA THR A 94 -18.52 -22.66 4.55
C THR A 94 -17.06 -22.75 4.10
N LEU A 95 -16.33 -21.64 4.07
CA LEU A 95 -14.92 -21.64 3.74
C LEU A 95 -14.07 -22.25 4.86
N LEU A 96 -14.44 -22.04 6.12
CA LEU A 96 -13.72 -22.58 7.29
C LEU A 96 -13.97 -24.08 7.50
N THR A 97 -15.10 -24.62 7.06
CA THR A 97 -15.41 -26.06 7.07
C THR A 97 -14.78 -26.81 5.90
N ALA A 98 -14.35 -26.12 4.83
CA ALA A 98 -13.62 -26.72 3.74
C ALA A 98 -12.23 -27.24 4.20
N PRO A 99 -11.63 -28.22 3.50
CA PRO A 99 -10.33 -28.79 3.85
C PRO A 99 -9.17 -27.84 3.49
N VAL A 100 -9.26 -26.58 3.93
CA VAL A 100 -8.25 -25.54 3.75
C VAL A 100 -7.82 -24.97 5.09
N THR A 101 -6.56 -24.57 5.19
CA THR A 101 -6.03 -23.95 6.41
C THR A 101 -6.34 -22.46 6.45
N SER A 102 -6.58 -21.90 7.64
CA SER A 102 -6.78 -20.45 7.84
C SER A 102 -5.62 -19.65 7.27
N THR A 103 -4.38 -20.15 7.44
CA THR A 103 -3.16 -19.58 6.85
C THR A 103 -3.24 -19.55 5.33
N GLY A 104 -3.74 -20.62 4.70
CA GLY A 104 -3.87 -20.70 3.25
C GLY A 104 -4.87 -19.66 2.69
N VAL A 105 -5.97 -19.45 3.41
CA VAL A 105 -6.99 -18.45 3.04
C VAL A 105 -6.42 -17.03 3.15
N VAL A 106 -5.85 -16.68 4.31
CA VAL A 106 -5.31 -15.33 4.56
C VAL A 106 -4.17 -15.01 3.60
N LEU A 107 -3.21 -15.92 3.44
CA LEU A 107 -2.09 -15.71 2.51
C LEU A 107 -2.55 -15.63 1.06
N GLY A 108 -3.51 -16.44 0.64
CA GLY A 108 -4.05 -16.38 -0.72
C GLY A 108 -4.69 -15.01 -1.01
N LYS A 109 -5.48 -14.48 -0.08
CA LYS A 109 -6.11 -13.16 -0.19
C LYS A 109 -5.10 -12.02 -0.10
N TYR A 110 -4.11 -12.13 0.78
CA TYR A 110 -3.02 -11.16 0.90
C TYR A 110 -2.20 -11.08 -0.39
N VAL A 111 -1.82 -12.21 -0.98
CA VAL A 111 -1.09 -12.26 -2.26
C VAL A 111 -1.94 -11.61 -3.37
N ALA A 112 -3.23 -11.88 -3.42
CA ALA A 112 -4.12 -11.24 -4.40
C ALA A 112 -4.17 -9.71 -4.22
N ALA A 113 -4.24 -9.23 -2.99
CA ALA A 113 -4.18 -7.80 -2.67
C ALA A 113 -2.84 -7.18 -3.10
N MET A 114 -1.72 -7.87 -2.86
CA MET A 114 -0.38 -7.42 -3.29
C MET A 114 -0.22 -7.38 -4.81
N VAL A 115 -0.79 -8.35 -5.54
CA VAL A 115 -0.79 -8.32 -7.01
C VAL A 115 -1.60 -7.12 -7.53
N PHE A 116 -2.76 -6.84 -6.93
CA PHE A 116 -3.55 -5.68 -7.29
C PHE A 116 -2.85 -4.36 -6.92
N TRP A 117 -2.17 -4.32 -5.77
CA TRP A 117 -1.30 -3.20 -5.40
C TRP A 117 -0.23 -2.94 -6.45
N GLY A 118 0.49 -3.98 -6.87
CA GLY A 118 1.47 -3.85 -7.96
C GLY A 118 0.84 -3.31 -9.25
N ALA A 119 -0.35 -3.79 -9.61
CA ALA A 119 -1.06 -3.33 -10.80
C ALA A 119 -1.46 -1.84 -10.73
N LEU A 120 -1.77 -1.29 -9.53
CA LEU A 120 -2.02 0.14 -9.34
C LEU A 120 -0.81 1.00 -9.69
N TRP A 121 0.40 0.50 -9.44
CA TRP A 121 1.64 1.26 -9.65
C TRP A 121 2.23 1.11 -11.05
N LEU A 122 1.77 0.12 -11.86
CA LEU A 122 2.26 -0.05 -13.23
C LEU A 122 2.12 1.21 -14.10
N PRO A 123 0.99 1.98 -14.05
CA PRO A 123 0.87 3.20 -14.85
C PRO A 123 1.91 4.27 -14.50
N THR A 124 2.48 4.26 -13.29
CA THR A 124 3.50 5.23 -12.90
C THR A 124 4.82 5.04 -13.65
N LEU A 125 5.08 3.83 -14.18
CA LEU A 125 6.22 3.57 -15.07
C LEU A 125 6.11 4.40 -16.36
N MET A 126 4.90 4.70 -16.82
CA MET A 126 4.69 5.56 -17.99
C MET A 126 5.14 7.00 -17.69
N TYR A 127 4.92 7.49 -16.46
CA TYR A 127 5.40 8.83 -16.06
C TYR A 127 6.93 8.87 -15.99
N ALA A 128 7.56 7.84 -15.43
CA ALA A 128 9.02 7.73 -15.42
C ALA A 128 9.60 7.66 -16.84
N TRP A 129 8.94 6.92 -17.75
CA TRP A 129 9.32 6.87 -19.16
C TRP A 129 9.13 8.22 -19.86
N LEU A 130 8.03 8.93 -19.57
CA LEU A 130 7.79 10.24 -20.15
C LEU A 130 8.85 11.26 -19.69
N THR A 131 9.18 11.25 -18.40
CA THR A 131 10.20 12.12 -17.81
C THR A 131 11.59 11.85 -18.41
N SER A 132 11.91 10.57 -18.74
CA SER A 132 13.18 10.20 -19.38
C SER A 132 13.38 10.78 -20.79
N ARG A 133 12.30 11.35 -21.40
CA ARG A 133 12.41 12.06 -22.68
C ARG A 133 12.88 13.50 -22.55
N PHE A 134 12.79 14.05 -21.33
CA PHE A 134 13.12 15.44 -21.05
C PHE A 134 14.32 15.60 -20.11
N GLY A 135 14.79 14.51 -19.50
CA GLY A 135 15.94 14.49 -18.60
C GLY A 135 16.40 13.08 -18.30
N ASP A 136 17.57 12.97 -17.68
CA ASP A 136 18.14 11.68 -17.27
C ASP A 136 17.39 11.14 -16.05
N VAL A 137 16.73 9.99 -16.22
CA VAL A 137 16.09 9.25 -15.12
C VAL A 137 17.04 8.13 -14.68
N ASP A 138 17.47 8.17 -13.45
CA ASP A 138 18.30 7.13 -12.85
C ASP A 138 17.45 5.87 -12.60
N LEU A 139 17.72 4.81 -13.37
CA LEU A 139 17.06 3.52 -13.23
C LEU A 139 17.28 2.87 -11.85
N GLY A 140 18.41 3.14 -11.21
CA GLY A 140 18.71 2.68 -9.85
C GLY A 140 17.75 3.30 -8.84
N ARG A 141 17.53 4.61 -8.94
CA ARG A 141 16.55 5.31 -8.10
C ARG A 141 15.11 4.86 -8.35
N LEU A 142 14.77 4.66 -9.62
CA LEU A 142 13.46 4.11 -9.99
C LEU A 142 13.24 2.73 -9.35
N GLY A 143 14.22 1.84 -9.46
CA GLY A 143 14.18 0.52 -8.83
C GLY A 143 14.05 0.60 -7.30
N ALA A 144 14.85 1.45 -6.65
CA ALA A 144 14.77 1.67 -5.21
C ALA A 144 13.38 2.20 -4.79
N THR A 145 12.82 3.15 -5.54
CA THR A 145 11.47 3.69 -5.30
C THR A 145 10.40 2.58 -5.36
N PHE A 146 10.46 1.71 -6.37
CA PHE A 146 9.52 0.59 -6.48
C PHE A 146 9.70 -0.43 -5.34
N VAL A 147 10.91 -0.68 -4.88
CA VAL A 147 11.16 -1.51 -3.68
C VAL A 147 10.47 -0.88 -2.46
N GLY A 148 10.59 0.43 -2.26
CA GLY A 148 9.89 1.15 -1.20
C GLY A 148 8.37 1.05 -1.32
N ILE A 149 7.82 1.27 -2.51
CA ILE A 149 6.38 1.14 -2.79
C ILE A 149 5.88 -0.27 -2.45
N LEU A 150 6.63 -1.31 -2.80
CA LEU A 150 6.25 -2.69 -2.49
C LEU A 150 6.39 -2.98 -0.98
N GLY A 151 7.41 -2.45 -0.30
CA GLY A 151 7.58 -2.57 1.14
C GLY A 151 6.43 -1.94 1.92
N VAL A 152 6.15 -0.66 1.65
CA VAL A 152 5.02 0.07 2.24
C VAL A 152 3.70 -0.61 1.90
N GLY A 153 3.52 -1.05 0.67
CA GLY A 153 2.35 -1.79 0.23
C GLY A 153 2.16 -3.10 1.00
N ALA A 154 3.25 -3.81 1.26
CA ALA A 154 3.21 -5.09 1.97
C ALA A 154 2.57 -4.93 3.35
N TYR A 155 3.00 -3.96 4.15
CA TYR A 155 2.42 -3.78 5.47
C TYR A 155 1.05 -3.09 5.44
N TYR A 156 0.80 -2.14 4.52
CA TYR A 156 -0.52 -1.51 4.38
C TYR A 156 -1.59 -2.53 4.01
N MET A 157 -1.31 -3.40 3.04
CA MET A 157 -2.23 -4.47 2.65
C MET A 157 -2.43 -5.48 3.77
N SER A 158 -1.38 -5.82 4.55
CA SER A 158 -1.51 -6.75 5.68
C SER A 158 -2.42 -6.20 6.77
N LEU A 159 -2.28 -4.91 7.11
CA LEU A 159 -3.16 -4.23 8.06
C LEU A 159 -4.60 -4.18 7.55
N GLY A 160 -4.80 -3.91 6.27
CA GLY A 160 -6.12 -3.95 5.66
C GLY A 160 -6.77 -5.34 5.70
N VAL A 161 -6.00 -6.40 5.42
CA VAL A 161 -6.47 -7.79 5.56
C VAL A 161 -6.83 -8.10 7.02
N LEU A 162 -6.01 -7.68 7.98
CA LEU A 162 -6.28 -7.85 9.40
C LEU A 162 -7.59 -7.16 9.81
N MET A 163 -7.76 -5.88 9.44
CA MET A 163 -8.99 -5.13 9.76
C MET A 163 -10.21 -5.76 9.08
N SER A 164 -10.06 -6.27 7.86
CA SER A 164 -11.10 -7.02 7.15
C SER A 164 -11.44 -8.35 7.85
N ALA A 165 -10.46 -9.00 8.49
CA ALA A 165 -10.68 -10.21 9.28
C ALA A 165 -11.44 -9.94 10.58
N ILE A 166 -11.20 -8.81 11.24
CA ILE A 166 -11.85 -8.42 12.50
C ILE A 166 -13.29 -7.93 12.24
N ALA A 167 -13.51 -7.24 11.13
CA ALA A 167 -14.75 -6.57 10.83
C ALA A 167 -15.91 -7.54 10.51
N LYS A 168 -17.14 -7.11 10.81
CA LYS A 168 -18.36 -7.85 10.46
C LYS A 168 -19.01 -7.37 9.15
N SER A 169 -18.57 -6.25 8.61
CA SER A 169 -19.08 -5.66 7.36
C SER A 169 -17.98 -4.94 6.60
N GLN A 170 -18.16 -4.75 5.28
CA GLN A 170 -17.22 -4.01 4.44
C GLN A 170 -16.98 -2.58 4.95
N ILE A 171 -18.05 -1.88 5.37
CA ILE A 171 -17.96 -0.50 5.86
C ILE A 171 -17.13 -0.45 7.14
N SER A 172 -17.37 -1.36 8.09
CA SER A 172 -16.58 -1.41 9.32
C SER A 172 -15.12 -1.77 9.03
N ALA A 173 -14.84 -2.66 8.08
CA ALA A 173 -13.49 -2.97 7.64
C ALA A 173 -12.78 -1.74 7.06
N ALA A 174 -13.45 -1.00 6.18
CA ALA A 174 -12.91 0.22 5.57
C ALA A 174 -12.60 1.29 6.64
N VAL A 175 -13.53 1.53 7.56
CA VAL A 175 -13.35 2.52 8.65
C VAL A 175 -12.20 2.13 9.57
N LEU A 176 -12.12 0.86 9.99
CA LEU A 176 -11.03 0.37 10.84
C LEU A 176 -9.68 0.49 10.15
N THR A 177 -9.60 0.12 8.86
CA THR A 177 -8.37 0.25 8.08
C THR A 177 -7.97 1.72 7.94
N PHE A 178 -8.92 2.59 7.60
CA PHE A 178 -8.69 4.03 7.50
C PHE A 178 -8.19 4.63 8.82
N MET A 179 -8.80 4.27 9.96
CA MET A 179 -8.37 4.76 11.28
C MET A 179 -6.97 4.24 11.64
N CYS A 180 -6.69 2.97 11.36
CA CYS A 180 -5.38 2.37 11.62
C CYS A 180 -4.27 3.05 10.78
N LEU A 181 -4.47 3.17 9.47
CA LEU A 181 -3.51 3.82 8.58
C LEU A 181 -3.43 5.33 8.86
N GLY A 182 -4.56 5.97 9.17
CA GLY A 182 -4.62 7.39 9.54
C GLY A 182 -3.85 7.69 10.82
N SER A 183 -3.90 6.81 11.82
CA SER A 183 -3.09 6.96 13.05
C SER A 183 -1.60 6.84 12.77
N LEU A 184 -1.17 5.89 11.92
CA LEU A 184 0.23 5.76 11.49
C LEU A 184 0.70 6.98 10.69
N PHE A 185 -0.16 7.49 9.81
CA PHE A 185 0.12 8.71 9.07
C PHE A 185 0.23 9.93 9.98
N ALA A 186 -0.67 10.05 10.98
CA ALA A 186 -0.64 11.13 11.96
C ALA A 186 0.65 11.11 12.81
N VAL A 187 1.12 9.91 13.20
CA VAL A 187 2.44 9.77 13.84
C VAL A 187 3.55 10.31 12.93
N GLY A 188 3.49 10.04 11.62
CA GLY A 188 4.45 10.57 10.67
C GLY A 188 4.43 12.11 10.57
N ILE A 189 3.30 12.77 10.80
CA ILE A 189 3.21 14.24 10.82
C ILE A 189 3.98 14.84 11.99
N LEU A 190 4.10 14.13 13.12
CA LEU A 190 4.81 14.61 14.30
C LEU A 190 6.29 14.93 14.02
N GLN A 191 6.89 14.38 12.96
CA GLN A 191 8.25 14.71 12.55
C GLN A 191 8.46 16.20 12.22
N PHE A 192 7.37 16.93 11.89
CA PHE A 192 7.41 18.37 11.57
C PHE A 192 7.22 19.26 12.82
N MET A 193 6.99 18.64 13.97
CA MET A 193 6.88 19.36 15.25
C MET A 193 8.27 19.47 15.93
N GLN A 194 8.40 20.41 16.82
CA GLN A 194 9.60 20.55 17.64
C GLN A 194 9.59 19.51 18.77
N LEU A 195 10.17 18.36 18.49
CA LEU A 195 10.31 17.24 19.43
C LEU A 195 11.78 17.12 19.86
N ASP A 196 12.01 16.46 20.98
CA ASP A 196 13.36 16.07 21.40
C ASP A 196 13.97 15.06 20.40
N ASP A 197 15.31 15.05 20.30
CA ASP A 197 16.02 14.25 19.30
C ASP A 197 15.71 12.75 19.37
N ALA A 198 15.52 12.20 20.56
CA ALA A 198 15.22 10.79 20.75
C ALA A 198 13.82 10.43 20.21
N THR A 199 12.81 11.24 20.55
CA THR A 199 11.44 11.06 20.06
C THR A 199 11.36 11.28 18.55
N LEU A 200 12.08 12.27 18.03
CA LEU A 200 12.13 12.56 16.60
C LEU A 200 12.73 11.38 15.81
N GLN A 201 13.77 10.72 16.31
CA GLN A 201 14.35 9.53 15.68
C GLN A 201 13.34 8.37 15.63
N LEU A 202 12.59 8.14 16.70
CA LEU A 202 11.53 7.11 16.73
C LEU A 202 10.41 7.42 15.74
N VAL A 203 9.93 8.67 15.71
CA VAL A 203 8.89 9.10 14.77
C VAL A 203 9.35 8.92 13.33
N ARG A 204 10.57 9.31 12.99
CA ARG A 204 11.15 9.13 11.65
C ARG A 204 11.27 7.66 11.27
N TYR A 205 11.62 6.80 12.23
CA TYR A 205 11.72 5.35 11.97
C TYR A 205 10.38 4.68 11.67
N VAL A 206 9.28 5.19 12.24
CA VAL A 206 7.92 4.67 12.00
C VAL A 206 7.27 5.33 10.79
N SER A 207 7.74 6.51 10.41
CA SER A 207 7.12 7.35 9.38
C SER A 207 7.32 6.77 7.97
N VAL A 208 6.22 6.39 7.32
CA VAL A 208 6.21 5.97 5.90
C VAL A 208 6.79 7.04 4.98
N TRP A 209 6.62 8.30 5.36
CA TRP A 209 7.21 9.41 4.63
C TRP A 209 8.73 9.31 4.56
N GLN A 210 9.37 9.06 5.71
CA GLN A 210 10.83 8.92 5.77
C GLN A 210 11.32 7.71 4.97
N HIS A 211 10.56 6.60 4.99
CA HIS A 211 10.86 5.42 4.18
C HIS A 211 10.87 5.78 2.69
N MET A 212 9.77 6.37 2.20
CA MET A 212 9.66 6.72 0.78
C MET A 212 10.64 7.81 0.36
N GLN A 213 10.98 8.76 1.24
CA GLN A 213 12.00 9.75 0.96
C GLN A 213 13.39 9.11 0.77
N SER A 214 13.74 8.12 1.61
CA SER A 214 14.99 7.37 1.46
C SER A 214 15.01 6.57 0.15
N PHE A 215 13.96 5.78 -0.12
CA PHE A 215 13.89 4.96 -1.33
C PHE A 215 13.88 5.80 -2.61
N SER A 216 13.16 6.92 -2.64
CA SER A 216 13.10 7.82 -3.80
C SER A 216 14.41 8.56 -4.06
N SER A 217 15.26 8.73 -3.04
CA SER A 217 16.63 9.25 -3.21
C SER A 217 17.62 8.22 -3.76
N GLY A 218 17.15 6.97 -3.98
CA GLY A 218 17.97 5.87 -4.48
C GLY A 218 18.70 5.06 -3.39
N VAL A 219 18.46 5.39 -2.12
CA VAL A 219 19.05 4.66 -0.99
C VAL A 219 18.07 3.59 -0.50
N VAL A 220 18.43 2.33 -0.73
CA VAL A 220 17.68 1.19 -0.18
C VAL A 220 18.17 0.93 1.25
N ASP A 221 17.55 1.60 2.24
CA ASP A 221 17.87 1.36 3.64
C ASP A 221 17.16 0.07 4.11
N SER A 222 17.97 -0.94 4.43
CA SER A 222 17.50 -2.24 4.89
C SER A 222 16.68 -2.16 6.18
N ARG A 223 16.90 -1.13 7.03
CA ARG A 223 16.15 -0.95 8.28
C ARG A 223 14.66 -0.69 8.00
N TYR A 224 14.36 0.16 7.02
CA TYR A 224 12.97 0.45 6.63
C TYR A 224 12.33 -0.76 5.97
N LEU A 225 13.06 -1.48 5.10
CA LEU A 225 12.55 -2.68 4.47
C LEU A 225 12.24 -3.79 5.49
N VAL A 226 13.14 -4.01 6.46
CA VAL A 226 12.93 -4.99 7.53
C VAL A 226 11.72 -4.58 8.40
N TYR A 227 11.57 -3.29 8.71
CA TYR A 227 10.43 -2.77 9.44
C TYR A 227 9.12 -3.06 8.68
N ASP A 228 9.02 -2.67 7.41
CA ASP A 228 7.83 -2.85 6.58
C ASP A 228 7.46 -4.34 6.46
N LEU A 229 8.44 -5.20 6.19
CA LEU A 229 8.21 -6.64 6.07
C LEU A 229 7.86 -7.31 7.40
N SER A 230 8.43 -6.86 8.53
CA SER A 230 8.10 -7.39 9.84
C SER A 230 6.67 -7.02 10.26
N LEU A 231 6.24 -5.77 9.98
CA LEU A 231 4.85 -5.37 10.18
C LEU A 231 3.88 -6.10 9.25
N ALA A 232 4.28 -6.33 8.01
CA ALA A 232 3.49 -7.13 7.08
C ALA A 232 3.29 -8.56 7.59
N ALA A 233 4.37 -9.20 8.05
CA ALA A 233 4.32 -10.54 8.63
C ALA A 233 3.46 -10.59 9.90
N LEU A 234 3.60 -9.60 10.77
CA LEU A 234 2.78 -9.46 11.98
C LEU A 234 1.29 -9.30 11.65
N GLY A 235 0.95 -8.42 10.71
CA GLY A 235 -0.43 -8.19 10.30
C GLY A 235 -1.08 -9.44 9.69
N VAL A 236 -0.35 -10.16 8.83
CA VAL A 236 -0.81 -11.44 8.28
C VAL A 236 -0.96 -12.49 9.37
N PHE A 237 0.01 -12.60 10.29
CA PHE A 237 -0.06 -13.53 11.40
C PHE A 237 -1.29 -13.27 12.29
N LEU A 238 -1.52 -12.02 12.67
CA LEU A 238 -2.69 -11.65 13.47
C LEU A 238 -4.00 -11.93 12.73
N ALA A 239 -4.05 -11.68 11.41
CA ALA A 239 -5.23 -12.01 10.60
C ALA A 239 -5.53 -13.52 10.59
N VAL A 240 -4.48 -14.38 10.55
CA VAL A 240 -4.62 -15.82 10.66
C VAL A 240 -5.17 -16.20 12.03
N GLN A 241 -4.65 -15.62 13.12
CA GLN A 241 -5.14 -15.90 14.48
C GLN A 241 -6.61 -15.53 14.66
N VAL A 242 -7.02 -14.35 14.15
CA VAL A 242 -8.43 -13.94 14.18
C VAL A 242 -9.31 -14.94 13.44
N LEU A 243 -8.85 -15.45 12.29
CA LEU A 243 -9.61 -16.40 11.51
C LEU A 243 -9.69 -17.79 12.20
N GLU A 244 -8.63 -18.20 12.91
CA GLU A 244 -8.62 -19.44 13.69
C GLU A 244 -9.54 -19.38 14.89
N ILE A 245 -9.59 -18.26 15.62
CA ILE A 245 -10.55 -18.06 16.71
C ILE A 245 -11.99 -18.21 16.19
N ARG A 246 -12.30 -17.56 15.09
CA ARG A 246 -13.63 -17.69 14.46
C ARG A 246 -13.96 -19.11 14.01
N ARG A 247 -12.96 -19.87 13.60
CA ARG A 247 -13.11 -21.28 13.21
C ARG A 247 -13.46 -22.18 14.38
N VAL A 248 -13.00 -21.85 15.59
CA VAL A 248 -13.31 -22.62 16.80
C VAL A 248 -14.70 -22.27 17.35
N GLU A 249 -15.16 -21.05 17.07
CA GLU A 249 -16.48 -20.56 17.52
C GLU A 249 -17.64 -20.98 16.57
N ALA A 250 -17.34 -21.41 15.33
CA ALA A 250 -18.28 -21.84 14.32
C ALA A 250 -18.53 -23.35 14.38
#